data_f6ea6b65c02dde40a317e59ccc4c00df
#
_entry.id   f6ea6b65c02dde40a317e59ccc4c00df
#
_cell.length_a   1.000
_cell.length_b   1.000
_cell.length_c   1.000
_cell.angle_alpha   90.00
_cell.angle_beta   90.00
_cell.angle_gamma   90.00
#
_symmetry.space_group_name_H-M   'P 1'
#
loop_
_entity.id
_entity.type
_entity.pdbx_description
1 polymer ?
#
loop_
_entity_poly.entity_id
_entity_poly.type
_entity_poly.pdbx_seq_one_letter_code
_entity_poly.pdbx_strand_id
1 'polypeptide(L)'
;MNLDVTAYYDGFHGDLNETYLVGRVAESSRDLVQKTYESLMSAIEYCAPNKMYREVGNIISNIVEPAGYSVVRSYTGHGIGRIFH
;
A
#
# COMPACT_ATOMS: atom_id res chain seq x y z
N MET A 1 9.15 -10.85 5.38
CA MET A 1 9.00 -10.08 6.65
C MET A 1 8.50 -8.69 6.33
N ASN A 2 7.48 -8.22 7.01
CA ASN A 2 6.98 -6.87 6.87
C ASN A 2 7.41 -6.03 8.08
N LEU A 3 7.96 -4.86 7.82
CA LEU A 3 8.29 -3.87 8.84
C LEU A 3 7.28 -2.73 8.72
N ASP A 4 6.51 -2.54 9.78
CA ASP A 4 5.46 -1.54 9.87
C ASP A 4 5.86 -0.54 10.95
N VAL A 5 6.08 0.72 10.54
CA VAL A 5 6.64 1.75 11.40
C VAL A 5 5.75 2.99 11.38
N THR A 6 5.30 3.36 12.56
CA THR A 6 4.57 4.60 12.78
C THR A 6 5.38 5.51 13.70
N ALA A 7 5.53 6.76 13.32
CA ALA A 7 6.25 7.77 14.12
C ALA A 7 5.46 9.06 14.18
N TYR A 8 5.57 9.74 15.32
CA TYR A 8 5.05 11.10 15.51
C TYR A 8 6.25 12.03 15.73
N TYR A 9 6.42 13.00 14.85
CA TYR A 9 7.54 13.91 14.89
C TYR A 9 7.12 15.31 14.46
N ASP A 10 7.52 16.30 15.25
CA ASP A 10 7.28 17.72 14.97
C ASP A 10 5.80 18.06 14.65
N GLY A 11 4.89 17.42 15.36
CA GLY A 11 3.45 17.67 15.22
C GLY A 11 2.76 16.87 14.13
N PHE A 12 3.45 15.95 13.46
CA PHE A 12 2.88 15.14 12.37
C PHE A 12 3.19 13.66 12.55
N HIS A 13 2.27 12.84 12.08
CA HIS A 13 2.45 11.39 12.03
C HIS A 13 3.01 10.97 10.68
N GLY A 14 3.88 9.96 10.70
CA GLY A 14 4.29 9.21 9.54
C GLY A 14 3.99 7.74 9.77
N ASP A 15 3.42 7.08 8.77
CA ASP A 15 3.00 5.70 8.87
C ASP A 15 3.30 5.00 7.55
N LEU A 16 4.20 4.05 7.58
CA LEU A 16 4.56 3.30 6.38
C LEU A 16 5.06 1.90 6.73
N ASN A 17 4.93 1.01 5.77
CA ASN A 17 5.44 -0.33 5.90
C ASN A 17 6.05 -0.82 4.60
N GLU A 18 6.93 -1.80 4.71
CA GLU A 18 7.54 -2.43 3.56
C GLU A 18 7.78 -3.91 3.85
N THR A 19 7.58 -4.74 2.82
CA THR A 19 7.83 -6.17 2.90
C THR A 19 9.18 -6.50 2.27
N TYR A 20 10.03 -7.16 3.04
CA TYR A 20 11.36 -7.59 2.62
C TYR A 20 11.39 -9.09 2.38
N LEU A 21 12.01 -9.50 1.29
CA LEU A 21 12.26 -10.90 0.98
C LEU A 21 13.51 -11.34 1.75
N VAL A 22 13.37 -12.34 2.62
CA VAL A 22 14.46 -12.83 3.48
C VAL A 22 14.81 -14.26 3.08
N GLY A 23 16.06 -14.49 2.69
CA GLY A 23 16.54 -15.80 2.29
C GLY A 23 15.89 -16.30 1.01
N ARG A 24 15.61 -17.59 0.93
CA ARG A 24 14.90 -18.20 -0.19
C ARG A 24 13.41 -18.02 -0.02
N VAL A 25 12.80 -17.38 -1.01
CA VAL A 25 11.37 -17.06 -1.00
C VAL A 25 10.71 -17.74 -2.20
N ALA A 26 9.54 -18.34 -1.99
CA ALA A 26 8.75 -18.93 -3.06
C ALA A 26 8.41 -17.89 -4.13
N GLU A 27 8.40 -18.28 -5.41
CA GLU A 27 8.08 -17.38 -6.51
C GLU A 27 6.70 -16.71 -6.36
N SER A 28 5.71 -17.45 -5.86
CA SER A 28 4.38 -16.89 -5.62
C SER A 28 4.39 -15.76 -4.59
N SER A 29 5.20 -15.89 -3.55
CA SER A 29 5.34 -14.84 -2.53
C SER A 29 6.10 -13.64 -3.09
N ARG A 30 7.13 -13.87 -3.87
CA ARG A 30 7.91 -12.83 -4.56
C ARG A 30 7.02 -12.05 -5.51
N ASP A 31 6.21 -12.73 -6.31
CA ASP A 31 5.27 -12.11 -7.24
C ASP A 31 4.22 -11.27 -6.50
N LEU A 32 3.68 -11.79 -5.40
CA LEU A 32 2.73 -11.04 -4.57
C LEU A 32 3.33 -9.74 -4.06
N VAL A 33 4.56 -9.77 -3.54
CA VAL A 33 5.26 -8.57 -3.05
C VAL A 33 5.47 -7.58 -4.19
N GLN A 34 5.89 -8.05 -5.36
CA GLN A 34 6.12 -7.22 -6.52
C GLN A 34 4.82 -6.55 -7.01
N LYS A 35 3.73 -7.31 -7.13
CA LYS A 35 2.43 -6.77 -7.55
C LYS A 35 1.85 -5.79 -6.53
N THR A 36 2.06 -6.04 -5.26
CA THR A 36 1.65 -5.11 -4.20
C THR A 36 2.42 -3.79 -4.32
N TYR A 37 3.71 -3.84 -4.54
CA TYR A 37 4.55 -2.66 -4.76
C TYR A 37 4.10 -1.87 -6.00
N GLU A 38 3.88 -2.54 -7.13
CA GLU A 38 3.40 -1.91 -8.36
C GLU A 38 2.07 -1.19 -8.14
N SER A 39 1.14 -1.83 -7.41
CA SER A 39 -0.16 -1.24 -7.11
C SER A 39 -0.03 0.00 -6.23
N LEU A 40 0.86 -0.03 -5.24
CA LEU A 40 1.15 1.12 -4.38
C LEU A 40 1.70 2.29 -5.19
N MET A 41 2.72 2.04 -6.02
CA MET A 41 3.35 3.09 -6.82
C MET A 41 2.36 3.72 -7.80
N SER A 42 1.51 2.92 -8.43
CA SER A 42 0.47 3.42 -9.33
C SER A 42 -0.57 4.27 -8.59
N ALA A 43 -0.94 3.88 -7.38
CA ALA A 43 -1.85 4.66 -6.54
C ALA A 43 -1.23 6.00 -6.13
N ILE A 44 0.05 6.00 -5.76
CA ILE A 44 0.78 7.22 -5.41
C ILE A 44 0.85 8.17 -6.61
N GLU A 45 1.17 7.65 -7.79
CA GLU A 45 1.26 8.45 -9.02
C GLU A 45 -0.08 9.10 -9.40
N TYR A 46 -1.20 8.41 -9.11
CA TYR A 46 -2.53 8.95 -9.33
C TYR A 46 -2.84 10.13 -8.39
N CYS A 47 -2.36 10.09 -7.16
CA CYS A 47 -2.72 11.06 -6.13
C CYS A 47 -2.25 12.47 -6.49
N ALA A 48 -3.20 13.40 -6.53
CA ALA A 48 -2.96 14.81 -6.81
C ALA A 48 -4.12 15.64 -6.24
N PRO A 49 -4.00 16.96 -6.10
CA PRO A 49 -5.12 17.80 -5.72
C PRO A 49 -6.32 17.59 -6.66
N ASN A 50 -7.51 17.53 -6.07
CA ASN A 50 -8.79 17.31 -6.76
C ASN A 50 -9.00 15.89 -7.32
N LYS A 51 -8.15 14.93 -6.98
CA LYS A 51 -8.39 13.51 -7.27
C LYS A 51 -9.22 12.87 -6.17
N MET A 52 -10.08 11.94 -6.55
CA MET A 52 -10.96 11.25 -5.59
C MET A 52 -10.23 10.05 -4.97
N TYR A 53 -10.18 10.00 -3.66
CA TYR A 53 -9.56 8.87 -2.93
C TYR A 53 -10.20 7.52 -3.24
N ARG A 54 -11.49 7.49 -3.55
CA ARG A 54 -12.18 6.23 -3.90
C ARG A 54 -11.60 5.55 -5.14
N GLU A 55 -10.96 6.30 -6.03
CA GLU A 55 -10.34 5.75 -7.23
C GLU A 55 -9.04 5.00 -6.92
N VAL A 56 -8.41 5.26 -5.78
CA VAL A 56 -7.22 4.54 -5.32
C VAL A 56 -7.50 3.04 -5.22
N GLY A 57 -8.65 2.67 -4.64
CA GLY A 57 -9.06 1.26 -4.56
C GLY A 57 -9.24 0.61 -5.93
N ASN A 58 -9.82 1.32 -6.89
CA ASN A 58 -9.98 0.82 -8.24
C ASN A 58 -8.64 0.61 -8.94
N ILE A 59 -7.70 1.52 -8.78
CA ILE A 59 -6.35 1.41 -9.35
C ILE A 59 -5.65 0.16 -8.81
N ILE A 60 -5.69 -0.04 -7.49
CA ILE A 60 -5.08 -1.19 -6.83
C ILE A 60 -5.72 -2.49 -7.34
N SER A 61 -7.05 -2.59 -7.32
CA SER A 61 -7.77 -3.77 -7.77
C SER A 61 -7.48 -4.10 -9.24
N ASN A 62 -7.40 -3.11 -10.11
CA ASN A 62 -7.11 -3.28 -11.53
C ASN A 62 -5.71 -3.84 -11.81
N ILE A 63 -4.80 -3.74 -10.85
CA ILE A 63 -3.44 -4.28 -10.96
C ILE A 63 -3.37 -5.67 -10.34
N VAL A 64 -3.93 -5.87 -9.14
CA VAL A 64 -3.74 -7.11 -8.41
C VAL A 64 -4.72 -8.22 -8.81
N GLU A 65 -5.96 -7.89 -9.17
CA GLU A 65 -6.96 -8.91 -9.52
C GLU A 65 -6.63 -9.67 -10.80
N PRO A 66 -6.19 -9.04 -11.91
CA PRO A 66 -5.74 -9.78 -13.09
C PRO A 66 -4.55 -10.70 -12.83
N ALA A 67 -3.73 -10.38 -11.82
CA ALA A 67 -2.59 -11.22 -11.41
C ALA A 67 -3.02 -12.40 -10.52
N GLY A 68 -4.31 -12.55 -10.20
CA GLY A 68 -4.84 -13.64 -9.39
C GLY A 68 -4.92 -13.35 -7.90
N TYR A 69 -4.74 -12.10 -7.49
CA TYR A 69 -4.81 -11.68 -6.09
C TYR A 69 -6.11 -10.95 -5.79
N SER A 70 -6.36 -10.72 -4.52
CA SER A 70 -7.53 -9.96 -4.07
C SER A 70 -7.12 -8.93 -3.02
N VAL A 71 -7.95 -7.92 -2.85
CA VAL A 71 -7.75 -6.88 -1.84
C VAL A 71 -8.47 -7.26 -0.56
N VAL A 72 -7.78 -7.17 0.58
CA VAL A 72 -8.39 -7.41 1.89
C VAL A 72 -9.37 -6.28 2.18
N ARG A 73 -10.65 -6.63 2.43
CA ARG A 73 -11.73 -5.65 2.60
C ARG A 73 -11.96 -5.23 4.05
N SER A 74 -11.37 -5.92 5.02
CA SER A 74 -11.48 -5.59 6.45
C SER A 74 -10.52 -4.48 6.89
N TYR A 75 -9.63 -4.05 6.02
CA TYR A 75 -8.74 -2.92 6.24
C TYR A 75 -8.99 -1.84 5.20
N THR A 76 -8.66 -0.62 5.56
CA THR A 76 -8.78 0.54 4.67
C THR A 76 -7.61 1.48 4.85
N GLY A 77 -7.29 2.22 3.81
CA GLY A 77 -6.38 3.34 3.92
C GLY A 77 -7.02 4.51 4.66
N HIS A 78 -6.21 5.43 5.13
CA HIS A 78 -6.66 6.59 5.88
C HIS A 78 -5.80 7.81 5.58
N GLY A 79 -6.36 8.99 5.83
CA GLY A 79 -5.58 10.21 5.85
C GLY A 79 -4.65 10.23 7.05
N ILE A 80 -3.60 11.03 6.97
CA ILE A 80 -2.60 11.16 8.04
C ILE A 80 -2.11 12.59 8.11
N GLY A 81 -1.74 13.03 9.28
CA GLY A 81 -1.23 14.38 9.49
C GLY A 81 -1.01 14.66 10.96
N ARG A 82 -1.64 15.70 11.49
CA ARG A 82 -1.56 16.06 12.91
C ARG A 82 -2.27 15.05 13.80
N ILE A 83 -3.25 14.34 13.27
CA ILE A 83 -3.88 13.18 13.89
C ILE A 83 -3.57 11.94 13.06
N PHE A 84 -3.60 10.76 13.69
CA PHE A 84 -3.18 9.53 13.05
C PHE A 84 -4.19 9.03 12.02
N HIS A 85 -5.47 9.08 12.37
CA HIS A 85 -6.55 8.66 11.47
C HIS A 85 -7.46 9.81 11.09
#